data_f5414b8b418c31b9c8fbef818dbd4670
#
_entry.id   f5414b8b418c31b9c8fbef818dbd4670
#
_cell.length_a   1.000
_cell.length_b   1.000
_cell.length_c   1.000
_cell.angle_alpha   90.00
_cell.angle_beta   90.00
_cell.angle_gamma   90.00
#
_symmetry.space_group_name_H-M   'P 1'
#
loop_
_entity.id
_entity.type
_entity.pdbx_description
1 polymer ?
#
loop_
_entity_poly.entity_id
_entity_poly.type
_entity_poly.pdbx_seq_one_letter_code
_entity_poly.pdbx_strand_id
1 'polypeptide(L)'
;MRHLLSPLDLSVDELARLLDLARDISKDPSKYGHVCDGKKIATLFYEPSTRTRLSFEAAMINLGGQVLGFSEASSSSASKGESVADTIRVISCYADICAMRHPKEGAPMVASEYSHIPIINAGDGGHQHPTQTLTDLMTIRELRGSLDNFTIGLCGDLKFGRTVHSLISSLVRYKNVKFVLISPKELRIPDYIRDDVLKANNCDFVEVENLEQAMPELDILYMTRVQRERFFSEDEYLRMKDF
;
A
#
# COMPACT_ATOMS: atom_id res chain seq x y z
N MET A 1 -21.26 5.07 -0.37
CA MET A 1 -20.06 5.55 -1.11
C MET A 1 -18.99 4.48 -1.02
N ARG A 2 -18.14 4.30 -2.02
CA ARG A 2 -17.06 3.31 -1.97
C ARG A 2 -15.72 3.99 -1.68
N HIS A 3 -14.92 3.40 -0.80
CA HIS A 3 -13.57 3.85 -0.43
C HIS A 3 -12.56 2.75 -0.79
N LEU A 4 -11.28 3.07 -0.84
CA LEU A 4 -10.16 2.14 -0.98
C LEU A 4 -9.27 2.25 0.26
N LEU A 5 -9.59 1.51 1.29
CA LEU A 5 -8.90 1.54 2.59
C LEU A 5 -7.91 0.37 2.73
N SER A 6 -8.27 -0.76 2.11
CA SER A 6 -7.51 -2.00 2.08
C SER A 6 -7.50 -2.58 0.66
N PRO A 7 -6.48 -3.37 0.27
CA PRO A 7 -6.52 -4.11 -0.99
C PRO A 7 -7.71 -5.09 -1.07
N LEU A 8 -8.27 -5.49 0.06
CA LEU A 8 -9.41 -6.39 0.17
C LEU A 8 -10.76 -5.72 -0.15
N ASP A 9 -10.82 -4.39 -0.25
CA ASP A 9 -12.02 -3.65 -0.67
C ASP A 9 -12.37 -3.88 -2.15
N LEU A 10 -11.44 -4.47 -2.91
CA LEU A 10 -11.61 -4.86 -4.30
C LEU A 10 -11.69 -6.39 -4.42
N SER A 11 -12.66 -6.90 -5.14
CA SER A 11 -12.68 -8.32 -5.52
C SER A 11 -11.54 -8.64 -6.48
N VAL A 12 -11.23 -9.94 -6.68
CA VAL A 12 -10.18 -10.37 -7.63
C VAL A 12 -10.51 -9.92 -9.06
N ASP A 13 -11.79 -9.99 -9.45
CA ASP A 13 -12.23 -9.53 -10.77
C ASP A 13 -12.13 -8.01 -10.94
N GLU A 14 -12.38 -7.24 -9.88
CA GLU A 14 -12.19 -5.79 -9.89
C GLU A 14 -10.72 -5.42 -9.95
N LEU A 15 -9.86 -6.13 -9.22
CA LEU A 15 -8.41 -5.99 -9.33
C LEU A 15 -7.94 -6.28 -10.77
N ALA A 16 -8.40 -7.37 -11.38
CA ALA A 16 -8.03 -7.72 -12.74
C ALA A 16 -8.38 -6.58 -13.72
N ARG A 17 -9.62 -6.07 -13.65
CA ARG A 17 -10.07 -4.93 -14.49
C ARG A 17 -9.27 -3.65 -14.23
N LEU A 18 -8.95 -3.36 -12.97
CA LEU A 18 -8.16 -2.17 -12.61
C LEU A 18 -6.73 -2.27 -13.15
N LEU A 19 -6.12 -3.45 -13.06
CA LEU A 19 -4.79 -3.69 -13.61
C LEU A 19 -4.80 -3.65 -15.15
N ASP A 20 -5.87 -4.11 -15.82
CA ASP A 20 -6.03 -3.99 -17.27
C ASP A 20 -6.16 -2.52 -17.69
N LEU A 21 -6.95 -1.73 -16.95
CA LEU A 21 -7.06 -0.29 -17.17
C LEU A 21 -5.72 0.41 -16.99
N ALA A 22 -4.96 0.06 -15.94
CA ALA A 22 -3.62 0.62 -15.70
C ALA A 22 -2.67 0.33 -16.86
N ARG A 23 -2.73 -0.89 -17.42
CA ARG A 23 -1.96 -1.27 -18.62
C ARG A 23 -2.38 -0.45 -19.84
N ASP A 24 -3.69 -0.24 -20.05
CA ASP A 24 -4.18 0.55 -21.18
C ASP A 24 -3.73 2.02 -21.07
N ILE A 25 -3.83 2.61 -19.88
CA ILE A 25 -3.32 3.96 -19.60
C ILE A 25 -1.80 4.05 -19.86
N SER A 26 -1.04 3.04 -19.43
CA SER A 26 0.41 3.02 -19.64
C SER A 26 0.81 2.96 -21.11
N LYS A 27 -0.01 2.29 -21.95
CA LYS A 27 0.23 2.20 -23.40
C LYS A 27 -0.09 3.48 -24.16
N ASP A 28 -1.15 4.16 -23.76
CA ASP A 28 -1.59 5.42 -24.37
C ASP A 28 -2.18 6.36 -23.32
N PRO A 29 -1.33 7.09 -22.59
CA PRO A 29 -1.78 8.04 -21.58
C PRO A 29 -2.66 9.16 -22.14
N SER A 30 -2.45 9.55 -23.41
CA SER A 30 -3.14 10.69 -24.04
C SER A 30 -4.65 10.46 -24.15
N LYS A 31 -5.07 9.22 -24.33
CA LYS A 31 -6.47 8.79 -24.37
C LYS A 31 -7.26 9.15 -23.10
N TYR A 32 -6.55 9.31 -21.98
CA TYR A 32 -7.13 9.52 -20.66
C TYR A 32 -6.94 10.95 -20.13
N GLY A 33 -6.29 11.83 -20.90
CA GLY A 33 -5.89 13.18 -20.46
C GLY A 33 -7.03 14.12 -20.06
N HIS A 34 -8.28 13.77 -20.30
CA HIS A 34 -9.46 14.59 -20.02
C HIS A 34 -10.53 13.89 -19.17
N VAL A 35 -10.27 12.67 -18.67
CA VAL A 35 -11.28 11.90 -17.94
C VAL A 35 -11.61 12.48 -16.55
N CYS A 36 -10.76 13.34 -16.03
CA CYS A 36 -10.96 14.05 -14.76
C CYS A 36 -11.10 15.55 -14.92
N ASP A 37 -11.48 16.06 -16.12
CA ASP A 37 -11.73 17.48 -16.32
C ASP A 37 -12.73 18.01 -15.31
N GLY A 38 -12.39 19.14 -14.65
CA GLY A 38 -13.21 19.76 -13.61
C GLY A 38 -13.22 19.04 -12.25
N LYS A 39 -12.53 17.89 -12.10
CA LYS A 39 -12.43 17.13 -10.85
C LYS A 39 -11.22 17.57 -10.03
N LYS A 40 -11.32 17.44 -8.70
CA LYS A 40 -10.26 17.76 -7.76
C LYS A 40 -9.94 16.58 -6.84
N ILE A 41 -8.66 16.27 -6.71
CA ILE A 41 -8.17 15.39 -5.65
C ILE A 41 -7.64 16.22 -4.48
N ALA A 42 -8.01 15.83 -3.26
CA ALA A 42 -7.33 16.29 -2.05
C ALA A 42 -6.23 15.31 -1.66
N THR A 43 -4.99 15.79 -1.51
CA THR A 43 -3.85 15.01 -1.00
C THR A 43 -3.55 15.43 0.43
N LEU A 44 -4.05 14.67 1.42
CA LEU A 44 -3.91 14.95 2.84
C LEU A 44 -2.81 14.10 3.44
N PHE A 45 -1.59 14.63 3.48
CA PHE A 45 -0.43 13.91 3.98
C PHE A 45 -0.03 14.44 5.36
N TYR A 46 -0.39 13.71 6.41
CA TYR A 46 -0.07 14.03 7.81
C TYR A 46 1.36 13.61 8.21
N GLU A 47 2.02 12.83 7.37
CA GLU A 47 3.45 12.51 7.46
C GLU A 47 4.14 12.69 6.10
N PRO A 48 5.43 13.05 6.08
CA PRO A 48 6.15 13.27 4.82
C PRO A 48 6.18 12.02 3.92
N SER A 49 5.86 12.21 2.65
CA SER A 49 5.94 11.16 1.64
C SER A 49 6.05 11.76 0.24
N THR A 50 7.25 11.91 -0.25
CA THR A 50 7.52 12.53 -1.55
C THR A 50 6.91 11.71 -2.69
N ARG A 51 7.29 10.43 -2.80
CA ARG A 51 6.86 9.58 -3.93
C ARG A 51 5.35 9.39 -3.99
N THR A 52 4.73 8.97 -2.90
CA THR A 52 3.31 8.66 -2.89
C THR A 52 2.47 9.91 -3.18
N ARG A 53 2.78 11.05 -2.54
CA ARG A 53 2.06 12.29 -2.79
C ARG A 53 2.16 12.73 -4.24
N LEU A 54 3.38 12.86 -4.75
CA LEU A 54 3.60 13.31 -6.13
C LEU A 54 3.00 12.33 -7.16
N SER A 55 2.93 11.02 -6.86
CA SER A 55 2.27 10.06 -7.74
C SER A 55 0.77 10.32 -7.86
N PHE A 56 0.06 10.61 -6.74
CA PHE A 56 -1.36 10.96 -6.80
C PHE A 56 -1.59 12.30 -7.50
N GLU A 57 -0.76 13.29 -7.20
CA GLU A 57 -0.87 14.64 -7.79
C GLU A 57 -0.61 14.58 -9.30
N ALA A 58 0.48 13.94 -9.73
CA ALA A 58 0.80 13.78 -11.13
C ALA A 58 -0.27 12.97 -11.88
N ALA A 59 -0.79 11.89 -11.28
CA ALA A 59 -1.88 11.11 -11.87
C ALA A 59 -3.11 11.97 -12.13
N MET A 60 -3.55 12.77 -11.14
CA MET A 60 -4.72 13.62 -11.30
C MET A 60 -4.52 14.71 -12.36
N ILE A 61 -3.34 15.34 -12.39
CA ILE A 61 -2.99 16.33 -13.41
C ILE A 61 -2.96 15.71 -14.81
N ASN A 62 -2.35 14.54 -14.96
CA ASN A 62 -2.28 13.82 -16.24
C ASN A 62 -3.66 13.36 -16.75
N LEU A 63 -4.64 13.24 -15.86
CA LEU A 63 -6.03 12.90 -16.21
C LEU A 63 -6.90 14.16 -16.46
N GLY A 64 -6.32 15.38 -16.45
CA GLY A 64 -7.01 16.65 -16.68
C GLY A 64 -7.60 17.30 -15.42
N GLY A 65 -7.40 16.73 -14.24
CA GLY A 65 -7.93 17.24 -12.99
C GLY A 65 -7.01 18.23 -12.27
N GLN A 66 -7.42 18.61 -11.08
CA GLN A 66 -6.74 19.60 -10.22
C GLN A 66 -6.40 18.98 -8.87
N VAL A 67 -5.43 19.59 -8.18
CA VAL A 67 -4.92 19.10 -6.90
C VAL A 67 -5.03 20.20 -5.84
N LEU A 68 -5.42 19.82 -4.62
CA LEU A 68 -5.34 20.62 -3.42
C LEU A 68 -4.90 19.74 -2.24
N GLY A 69 -4.42 20.34 -1.17
CA GLY A 69 -4.03 19.54 0.02
C GLY A 69 -2.83 20.11 0.77
N PHE A 70 -2.24 19.27 1.61
CA PHE A 70 -1.05 19.59 2.39
C PHE A 70 -0.08 18.40 2.47
N SER A 71 1.20 18.71 2.76
CA SER A 71 2.30 17.71 2.75
C SER A 71 2.70 17.20 4.13
N GLU A 72 2.22 17.87 5.18
CA GLU A 72 2.52 17.55 6.59
C GLU A 72 1.46 18.17 7.52
N ALA A 73 1.27 17.57 8.69
CA ALA A 73 0.28 18.04 9.67
C ALA A 73 0.56 19.45 10.16
N SER A 74 1.83 19.85 10.26
CA SER A 74 2.28 21.18 10.71
C SER A 74 1.80 22.32 9.82
N SER A 75 1.58 22.07 8.53
CA SER A 75 1.08 23.04 7.55
C SER A 75 -0.45 23.09 7.46
N SER A 76 -1.17 22.40 8.36
CA SER A 76 -2.62 22.33 8.36
C SER A 76 -3.21 22.66 9.74
N SER A 77 -4.55 22.77 9.82
CA SER A 77 -5.26 22.96 11.08
C SER A 77 -5.12 21.81 12.07
N ALA A 78 -4.63 20.64 11.62
CA ALA A 78 -4.29 19.53 12.51
C ALA A 78 -3.26 19.94 13.58
N SER A 79 -2.34 20.85 13.26
CA SER A 79 -1.38 21.43 14.21
C SER A 79 -2.05 22.21 15.35
N LYS A 80 -3.30 22.63 15.17
CA LYS A 80 -4.12 23.36 16.14
C LYS A 80 -5.13 22.45 16.85
N GLY A 81 -5.05 21.12 16.62
CA GLY A 81 -5.94 20.13 17.25
C GLY A 81 -7.20 19.77 16.44
N GLU A 82 -7.32 20.18 15.18
CA GLU A 82 -8.43 19.75 14.32
C GLU A 82 -8.38 18.23 14.12
N SER A 83 -9.53 17.58 14.31
CA SER A 83 -9.64 16.15 14.16
C SER A 83 -9.66 15.71 12.68
N VAL A 84 -9.29 14.45 12.40
CA VAL A 84 -9.40 13.85 11.05
C VAL A 84 -10.85 13.93 10.56
N ALA A 85 -11.83 13.73 11.45
CA ALA A 85 -13.25 13.79 11.13
C ALA A 85 -13.70 15.20 10.68
N ASP A 86 -13.21 16.24 11.35
CA ASP A 86 -13.55 17.61 10.99
C ASP A 86 -12.80 18.05 9.73
N THR A 87 -11.51 17.72 9.62
CA THR A 87 -10.74 17.99 8.39
C THR A 87 -11.44 17.39 7.18
N ILE A 88 -11.87 16.11 7.23
CA ILE A 88 -12.46 15.48 6.04
C ILE A 88 -13.84 16.02 5.69
N ARG A 89 -14.65 16.46 6.67
CA ARG A 89 -15.90 17.15 6.39
C ARG A 89 -15.69 18.44 5.61
N VAL A 90 -14.71 19.25 6.01
CA VAL A 90 -14.34 20.48 5.32
C VAL A 90 -13.81 20.19 3.91
N ILE A 91 -12.88 19.25 3.79
CA ILE A 91 -12.28 18.88 2.50
C ILE A 91 -13.32 18.31 1.54
N SER A 92 -14.33 17.61 2.03
CA SER A 92 -15.44 17.08 1.22
C SER A 92 -16.26 18.20 0.53
N CYS A 93 -16.15 19.45 1.00
CA CYS A 93 -16.77 20.61 0.34
C CYS A 93 -15.93 21.15 -0.83
N TYR A 94 -14.65 20.75 -0.95
CA TYR A 94 -13.71 21.34 -1.90
C TYR A 94 -13.23 20.37 -2.98
N ALA A 95 -13.24 19.07 -2.69
CA ALA A 95 -12.70 18.03 -3.55
C ALA A 95 -13.73 16.96 -3.92
N ASP A 96 -13.45 16.20 -4.98
CA ASP A 96 -14.28 15.08 -5.45
C ASP A 96 -13.76 13.73 -4.94
N ILE A 97 -12.49 13.64 -4.54
CA ILE A 97 -11.83 12.44 -4.01
C ILE A 97 -10.67 12.85 -3.09
N CYS A 98 -10.33 12.03 -2.11
CA CYS A 98 -9.23 12.30 -1.20
C CYS A 98 -8.25 11.11 -1.13
N ALA A 99 -6.96 11.37 -1.30
CA ALA A 99 -5.87 10.48 -0.94
C ALA A 99 -5.31 10.91 0.42
N MET A 100 -5.43 10.05 1.43
CA MET A 100 -5.01 10.33 2.80
C MET A 100 -3.85 9.43 3.23
N ARG A 101 -2.77 10.04 3.72
CA ARG A 101 -1.67 9.37 4.41
C ARG A 101 -1.56 9.84 5.84
N HIS A 102 -1.51 8.91 6.80
CA HIS A 102 -1.53 9.26 8.22
C HIS A 102 -0.59 8.36 9.04
N PRO A 103 0.12 8.88 10.07
CA PRO A 103 0.98 8.07 10.92
C PRO A 103 0.22 7.12 11.84
N LYS A 104 -1.06 7.41 12.17
CA LYS A 104 -1.91 6.55 13.00
C LYS A 104 -2.68 5.56 12.13
N GLU A 105 -2.63 4.29 12.52
CA GLU A 105 -3.41 3.21 11.92
C GLU A 105 -4.92 3.48 12.04
N GLY A 106 -5.67 3.14 11.01
CA GLY A 106 -7.11 3.33 10.96
C GLY A 106 -7.59 4.77 10.71
N ALA A 107 -6.71 5.78 10.62
CA ALA A 107 -7.13 7.15 10.37
C ALA A 107 -7.91 7.33 9.05
N PRO A 108 -7.54 6.71 7.91
CA PRO A 108 -8.35 6.74 6.69
C PRO A 108 -9.72 6.06 6.85
N MET A 109 -9.85 5.05 7.72
CA MET A 109 -11.13 4.43 8.05
C MET A 109 -12.02 5.42 8.78
N VAL A 110 -11.51 6.08 9.82
CA VAL A 110 -12.24 7.15 10.51
C VAL A 110 -12.65 8.26 9.51
N ALA A 111 -11.73 8.68 8.64
CA ALA A 111 -12.07 9.67 7.60
C ALA A 111 -13.24 9.19 6.71
N SER A 112 -13.28 7.93 6.34
CA SER A 112 -14.32 7.38 5.47
C SER A 112 -15.73 7.42 6.09
N GLU A 113 -15.83 7.34 7.43
CA GLU A 113 -17.09 7.42 8.15
C GLU A 113 -17.70 8.83 8.13
N TYR A 114 -16.87 9.87 8.03
CA TYR A 114 -17.29 11.27 8.06
C TYR A 114 -17.22 11.97 6.70
N SER A 115 -16.74 11.27 5.68
CA SER A 115 -16.51 11.83 4.34
C SER A 115 -17.77 11.79 3.47
N HIS A 116 -17.95 12.81 2.65
CA HIS A 116 -18.93 12.86 1.56
C HIS A 116 -18.28 12.60 0.17
N ILE A 117 -16.98 12.27 0.14
CA ILE A 117 -16.22 11.93 -1.07
C ILE A 117 -15.46 10.62 -0.86
N PRO A 118 -15.08 9.89 -1.93
CA PRO A 118 -14.25 8.69 -1.82
C PRO A 118 -12.91 8.97 -1.13
N ILE A 119 -12.50 8.06 -0.23
CA ILE A 119 -11.21 8.08 0.43
C ILE A 119 -10.34 6.96 -0.12
N ILE A 120 -9.09 7.30 -0.47
CA ILE A 120 -8.03 6.36 -0.80
C ILE A 120 -6.99 6.40 0.32
N ASN A 121 -6.73 5.26 0.94
CA ASN A 121 -5.65 5.11 1.90
C ASN A 121 -4.29 5.11 1.16
N ALA A 122 -3.51 6.18 1.35
CA ALA A 122 -2.16 6.33 0.80
C ALA A 122 -1.06 5.87 1.78
N GLY A 123 -1.45 5.10 2.79
CA GLY A 123 -0.62 4.52 3.85
C GLY A 123 -0.99 5.02 5.23
N ASP A 124 -1.27 4.11 6.18
CA ASP A 124 -1.62 4.41 7.55
C ASP A 124 -0.72 3.65 8.53
N GLY A 125 0.22 4.35 9.15
CA GLY A 125 1.13 3.78 10.14
C GLY A 125 1.89 2.55 9.63
N GLY A 126 1.84 1.46 10.40
CA GLY A 126 2.36 0.13 10.03
C GLY A 126 1.33 -0.80 9.39
N HIS A 127 0.08 -0.35 9.22
CA HIS A 127 -1.07 -1.21 8.94
C HIS A 127 -1.25 -1.52 7.45
N GLN A 128 -1.65 -0.55 6.60
CA GLN A 128 -2.03 -0.80 5.21
C GLN A 128 -1.38 0.18 4.21
N HIS A 129 -1.16 -0.30 3.00
CA HIS A 129 -0.76 0.55 1.86
C HIS A 129 -1.38 0.00 0.56
N PRO A 130 -2.71 0.09 0.37
CA PRO A 130 -3.40 -0.58 -0.73
C PRO A 130 -2.88 -0.18 -2.11
N THR A 131 -2.53 1.08 -2.31
CA THR A 131 -2.05 1.55 -3.62
C THR A 131 -0.64 1.04 -3.95
N GLN A 132 0.23 0.79 -2.96
CA GLN A 132 1.49 0.09 -3.19
C GLN A 132 1.22 -1.35 -3.62
N THR A 133 0.30 -2.04 -2.96
CA THR A 133 -0.11 -3.40 -3.34
C THR A 133 -0.59 -3.47 -4.79
N LEU A 134 -1.38 -2.50 -5.25
CA LEU A 134 -1.81 -2.44 -6.66
C LEU A 134 -0.62 -2.32 -7.62
N THR A 135 0.38 -1.50 -7.26
CA THR A 135 1.63 -1.36 -8.04
C THR A 135 2.42 -2.65 -8.08
N ASP A 136 2.54 -3.33 -6.92
CA ASP A 136 3.25 -4.60 -6.81
C ASP A 136 2.56 -5.70 -7.64
N LEU A 137 1.23 -5.84 -7.53
CA LEU A 137 0.45 -6.78 -8.34
C LEU A 137 0.57 -6.49 -9.84
N MET A 138 0.55 -5.22 -10.24
CA MET A 138 0.76 -4.82 -11.63
C MET A 138 2.13 -5.26 -12.12
N THR A 139 3.19 -5.00 -11.35
CA THR A 139 4.57 -5.37 -11.67
C THR A 139 4.71 -6.88 -11.83
N ILE A 140 4.19 -7.65 -10.87
CA ILE A 140 4.22 -9.12 -10.91
C ILE A 140 3.51 -9.62 -12.17
N ARG A 141 2.30 -9.11 -12.44
CA ARG A 141 1.51 -9.53 -13.61
C ARG A 141 2.19 -9.18 -14.93
N GLU A 142 2.80 -8.00 -15.05
CA GLU A 142 3.51 -7.60 -16.27
C GLU A 142 4.75 -8.45 -16.53
N LEU A 143 5.48 -8.84 -15.50
CA LEU A 143 6.70 -9.64 -15.64
C LEU A 143 6.43 -11.14 -15.85
N ARG A 144 5.36 -11.68 -15.24
CA ARG A 144 5.04 -13.11 -15.26
C ARG A 144 3.85 -13.49 -16.15
N GLY A 145 3.04 -12.53 -16.55
CA GLY A 145 1.80 -12.75 -17.30
C GLY A 145 0.60 -13.21 -16.44
N SER A 146 0.82 -13.65 -15.19
CA SER A 146 -0.21 -14.13 -14.26
C SER A 146 0.13 -13.81 -12.82
N LEU A 147 -0.90 -13.78 -11.96
CA LEU A 147 -0.80 -13.72 -10.50
C LEU A 147 -1.03 -15.10 -9.84
N ASP A 148 -1.15 -16.16 -10.64
CA ASP A 148 -1.26 -17.55 -10.18
C ASP A 148 0.05 -18.32 -10.41
N ASN A 149 0.24 -19.41 -9.67
CA ASN A 149 1.26 -20.45 -9.90
C ASN A 149 2.70 -19.92 -9.83
N PHE A 150 3.11 -19.34 -8.71
CA PHE A 150 4.49 -18.90 -8.50
C PHE A 150 4.90 -18.92 -7.02
N THR A 151 6.22 -18.89 -6.82
CA THR A 151 6.84 -18.76 -5.50
C THR A 151 7.38 -17.35 -5.33
N ILE A 152 6.93 -16.65 -4.27
CA ILE A 152 7.42 -15.32 -3.90
C ILE A 152 8.23 -15.39 -2.61
N GLY A 153 9.48 -14.92 -2.67
CA GLY A 153 10.30 -14.65 -1.50
C GLY A 153 10.06 -13.22 -1.02
N LEU A 154 9.69 -13.07 0.24
CA LEU A 154 9.54 -11.79 0.93
C LEU A 154 10.70 -11.65 1.91
N CYS A 155 11.63 -10.74 1.66
CA CYS A 155 12.91 -10.67 2.37
C CYS A 155 13.11 -9.34 3.08
N GLY A 156 13.57 -9.39 4.33
CA GLY A 156 13.95 -8.24 5.17
C GLY A 156 13.05 -8.04 6.39
N ASP A 157 12.53 -6.83 6.59
CA ASP A 157 11.65 -6.52 7.72
C ASP A 157 10.21 -6.94 7.43
N LEU A 158 9.87 -8.17 7.83
CA LEU A 158 8.51 -8.70 7.67
C LEU A 158 7.59 -8.33 8.84
N LYS A 159 8.17 -7.88 9.97
CA LYS A 159 7.42 -7.54 11.19
C LYS A 159 6.67 -6.22 11.06
N PHE A 160 7.36 -5.19 10.56
CA PHE A 160 6.82 -3.83 10.43
C PHE A 160 6.51 -3.45 8.97
N GLY A 161 6.70 -4.39 8.05
CA GLY A 161 6.56 -4.21 6.62
C GLY A 161 5.10 -4.19 6.15
N ARG A 162 4.36 -3.08 6.37
CA ARG A 162 2.95 -2.94 5.92
C ARG A 162 2.72 -3.30 4.46
N THR A 163 3.69 -3.02 3.58
CA THR A 163 3.58 -3.38 2.16
C THR A 163 3.61 -4.89 1.96
N VAL A 164 4.43 -5.60 2.74
CA VAL A 164 4.47 -7.07 2.77
C VAL A 164 3.14 -7.64 3.24
N HIS A 165 2.59 -7.11 4.35
CA HIS A 165 1.31 -7.58 4.91
C HIS A 165 0.16 -7.39 3.93
N SER A 166 0.07 -6.21 3.30
CA SER A 166 -0.95 -5.91 2.30
C SER A 166 -0.79 -6.77 1.03
N LEU A 167 0.45 -7.03 0.60
CA LEU A 167 0.73 -7.88 -0.56
C LEU A 167 0.37 -9.34 -0.29
N ILE A 168 0.75 -9.90 0.86
CA ILE A 168 0.35 -11.25 1.28
C ILE A 168 -1.18 -11.36 1.28
N SER A 169 -1.88 -10.43 1.96
CA SER A 169 -3.34 -10.43 2.05
C SER A 169 -4.03 -10.39 0.67
N SER A 170 -3.39 -9.79 -0.31
CA SER A 170 -3.87 -9.79 -1.69
C SER A 170 -3.57 -11.09 -2.42
N LEU A 171 -2.35 -11.61 -2.30
CA LEU A 171 -1.87 -12.77 -3.06
C LEU A 171 -2.47 -14.10 -2.59
N VAL A 172 -2.88 -14.24 -1.31
CA VAL A 172 -3.56 -15.44 -0.81
C VAL A 172 -4.89 -15.73 -1.53
N ARG A 173 -5.43 -14.78 -2.28
CA ARG A 173 -6.65 -14.92 -3.09
C ARG A 173 -6.42 -15.53 -4.48
N TYR A 174 -5.15 -15.71 -4.87
CA TYR A 174 -4.75 -16.30 -6.14
C TYR A 174 -4.32 -17.76 -5.96
N LYS A 175 -4.36 -18.53 -7.05
CA LYS A 175 -4.13 -19.97 -6.98
C LYS A 175 -2.66 -20.33 -6.94
N ASN A 176 -2.29 -21.30 -6.10
CA ASN A 176 -0.96 -21.90 -6.05
C ASN A 176 0.17 -20.85 -5.90
N VAL A 177 -0.03 -19.85 -5.06
CA VAL A 177 1.03 -18.91 -4.66
C VAL A 177 1.70 -19.49 -3.42
N LYS A 178 3.01 -19.77 -3.52
CA LYS A 178 3.85 -20.20 -2.38
C LYS A 178 4.63 -19.00 -1.84
N PHE A 179 4.66 -18.88 -0.51
CA PHE A 179 5.36 -17.80 0.17
C PHE A 179 6.62 -18.31 0.85
N VAL A 180 7.76 -17.69 0.58
CA VAL A 180 9.01 -17.90 1.31
C VAL A 180 9.30 -16.63 2.10
N LEU A 181 9.17 -16.70 3.43
CA LEU A 181 9.30 -15.59 4.35
C LEU A 181 10.74 -15.57 4.89
N ILE A 182 11.54 -14.62 4.40
CA ILE A 182 12.99 -14.59 4.63
C ILE A 182 13.31 -13.42 5.56
N SER A 183 13.62 -13.69 6.82
CA SER A 183 13.89 -12.64 7.81
C SER A 183 14.66 -13.16 9.00
N PRO A 184 15.39 -12.29 9.73
CA PRO A 184 15.89 -12.61 11.06
C PRO A 184 14.73 -12.95 12.01
N LYS A 185 15.01 -13.69 13.08
CA LYS A 185 13.98 -14.11 14.07
C LYS A 185 13.19 -12.95 14.65
N GLU A 186 13.86 -11.83 14.87
CA GLU A 186 13.31 -10.63 15.48
C GLU A 186 12.37 -9.85 14.54
N LEU A 187 12.52 -10.06 13.21
CA LEU A 187 11.76 -9.40 12.16
C LEU A 187 10.81 -10.33 11.40
N ARG A 188 10.47 -11.48 11.99
CA ARG A 188 9.52 -12.43 11.42
C ARG A 188 8.13 -11.82 11.24
N ILE A 189 7.41 -12.41 10.32
CA ILE A 189 6.02 -12.05 10.05
C ILE A 189 5.18 -12.14 11.34
N PRO A 190 4.30 -11.17 11.63
CA PRO A 190 3.44 -11.22 12.81
C PRO A 190 2.47 -12.40 12.78
N ASP A 191 2.12 -12.89 13.98
CA ASP A 191 1.21 -14.03 14.15
C ASP A 191 -0.13 -13.83 13.43
N TYR A 192 -0.70 -12.61 13.46
CA TYR A 192 -1.97 -12.33 12.79
C TYR A 192 -1.90 -12.48 11.26
N ILE A 193 -0.75 -12.21 10.62
CA ILE A 193 -0.59 -12.49 9.19
C ILE A 193 -0.34 -13.98 8.96
N ARG A 194 0.51 -14.60 9.80
CA ARG A 194 0.81 -16.03 9.68
C ARG A 194 -0.43 -16.89 9.89
N ASP A 195 -1.18 -16.64 10.96
CA ASP A 195 -2.27 -17.52 11.40
C ASP A 195 -3.61 -17.12 10.76
N ASP A 196 -3.97 -15.83 10.76
CA ASP A 196 -5.28 -15.36 10.29
C ASP A 196 -5.33 -15.10 8.78
N VAL A 197 -4.15 -14.98 8.11
CA VAL A 197 -4.12 -14.78 6.66
C VAL A 197 -3.55 -16.01 5.94
N LEU A 198 -2.31 -16.41 6.19
CA LEU A 198 -1.67 -17.51 5.45
C LEU A 198 -2.31 -18.87 5.78
N LYS A 199 -2.38 -19.25 7.08
CA LYS A 199 -2.95 -20.55 7.49
C LYS A 199 -4.45 -20.61 7.24
N ALA A 200 -5.20 -19.54 7.55
CA ALA A 200 -6.64 -19.51 7.34
C ALA A 200 -7.04 -19.67 5.86
N ASN A 201 -6.17 -19.28 4.93
CA ASN A 201 -6.37 -19.49 3.48
C ASN A 201 -5.69 -20.77 2.95
N ASN A 202 -5.16 -21.64 3.82
CA ASN A 202 -4.45 -22.86 3.46
C ASN A 202 -3.30 -22.61 2.46
N CYS A 203 -2.58 -21.50 2.61
CA CYS A 203 -1.47 -21.17 1.74
C CYS A 203 -0.23 -22.02 2.07
N ASP A 204 0.53 -22.39 1.03
CA ASP A 204 1.85 -22.99 1.21
C ASP A 204 2.85 -21.88 1.56
N PHE A 205 3.50 -21.98 2.73
CA PHE A 205 4.52 -21.05 3.14
C PHE A 205 5.59 -21.68 4.02
N VAL A 206 6.78 -21.10 3.97
CA VAL A 206 7.94 -21.48 4.81
C VAL A 206 8.64 -20.23 5.32
N GLU A 207 9.11 -20.28 6.58
CA GLU A 207 9.94 -19.24 7.19
C GLU A 207 11.40 -19.69 7.19
N VAL A 208 12.31 -18.86 6.67
CA VAL A 208 13.75 -19.12 6.60
C VAL A 208 14.54 -17.88 7.00
N GLU A 209 15.80 -18.08 7.40
CA GLU A 209 16.69 -17.00 7.81
C GLU A 209 17.80 -16.71 6.78
N ASN A 210 17.94 -17.54 5.75
CA ASN A 210 19.01 -17.42 4.78
C ASN A 210 18.45 -17.24 3.37
N LEU A 211 18.72 -16.06 2.80
CA LEU A 211 18.29 -15.69 1.45
C LEU A 211 18.93 -16.61 0.39
N GLU A 212 20.22 -16.92 0.49
CA GLU A 212 20.94 -17.70 -0.51
C GLU A 212 20.37 -19.13 -0.65
N GLN A 213 19.92 -19.70 0.46
CA GLN A 213 19.27 -21.01 0.46
C GLN A 213 17.90 -20.98 -0.21
N ALA A 214 17.16 -19.88 -0.07
CA ALA A 214 15.84 -19.71 -0.64
C ALA A 214 15.85 -19.39 -2.15
N MET A 215 16.85 -18.65 -2.62
CA MET A 215 16.94 -18.09 -3.98
C MET A 215 16.61 -19.09 -5.11
N PRO A 216 17.10 -20.35 -5.09
CA PRO A 216 16.84 -21.28 -6.19
C PRO A 216 15.36 -21.65 -6.40
N GLU A 217 14.52 -21.48 -5.37
CA GLU A 217 13.10 -21.80 -5.41
C GLU A 217 12.20 -20.61 -5.79
N LEU A 218 12.76 -19.40 -5.85
CA LEU A 218 11.99 -18.19 -6.03
C LEU A 218 11.76 -17.85 -7.50
N ASP A 219 10.52 -17.55 -7.84
CA ASP A 219 10.17 -16.88 -9.09
C ASP A 219 10.28 -15.36 -8.95
N ILE A 220 10.00 -14.84 -7.75
CA ILE A 220 10.00 -13.43 -7.41
C ILE A 220 10.71 -13.24 -6.08
N LEU A 221 11.59 -12.25 -6.01
CA LEU A 221 12.16 -11.76 -4.76
C LEU A 221 11.67 -10.33 -4.49
N TYR A 222 10.90 -10.18 -3.41
CA TYR A 222 10.43 -8.89 -2.91
C TYR A 222 11.30 -8.46 -1.72
N MET A 223 12.16 -7.47 -1.93
CA MET A 223 13.06 -6.98 -0.90
C MET A 223 12.47 -5.79 -0.14
N THR A 224 12.52 -5.85 1.18
CA THR A 224 12.21 -4.70 2.04
C THR A 224 13.48 -4.21 2.74
N ARG A 225 13.54 -2.92 3.04
CA ARG A 225 14.60 -2.38 3.89
C ARG A 225 14.29 -2.62 5.36
N VAL A 226 15.31 -2.83 6.17
CA VAL A 226 15.18 -2.75 7.63
C VAL A 226 14.97 -1.29 8.04
N GLN A 227 13.85 -0.99 8.71
CA GLN A 227 13.41 0.38 8.99
C GLN A 227 13.97 0.87 10.34
N ARG A 228 15.08 1.65 10.33
CA ARG A 228 15.72 2.19 11.54
C ARG A 228 14.72 2.87 12.47
N GLU A 229 13.78 3.60 11.92
CA GLU A 229 12.76 4.36 12.62
C GLU A 229 11.78 3.53 13.46
N ARG A 230 11.83 2.20 13.33
CA ARG A 230 10.96 1.23 14.04
C ARG A 230 11.65 0.55 15.23
N PHE A 231 12.95 0.73 15.39
CA PHE A 231 13.71 0.13 16.50
C PHE A 231 13.75 1.05 17.71
N PHE A 232 13.62 0.47 18.90
CA PHE A 232 13.75 1.20 20.18
C PHE A 232 15.20 1.48 20.53
N SER A 233 16.16 0.70 19.99
CA SER A 233 17.59 0.77 20.26
C SER A 233 18.38 0.80 18.97
N GLU A 234 19.38 1.69 18.91
CA GLU A 234 20.30 1.75 17.77
C GLU A 234 21.17 0.50 17.66
N ASP A 235 21.54 -0.12 18.78
CA ASP A 235 22.31 -1.37 18.81
C ASP A 235 21.53 -2.53 18.19
N GLU A 236 20.23 -2.61 18.42
CA GLU A 236 19.36 -3.60 17.82
C GLU A 236 19.28 -3.40 16.29
N TYR A 237 19.09 -2.17 15.83
CA TYR A 237 19.10 -1.85 14.41
C TYR A 237 20.44 -2.21 13.75
N LEU A 238 21.60 -1.85 14.39
CA LEU A 238 22.92 -2.09 13.83
C LEU A 238 23.24 -3.58 13.65
N ARG A 239 22.65 -4.47 14.45
CA ARG A 239 22.77 -5.93 14.28
C ARG A 239 21.99 -6.47 13.08
N MET A 240 20.96 -5.77 12.64
CA MET A 240 20.01 -6.25 11.63
C MET A 240 20.06 -5.48 10.31
N LYS A 241 20.75 -4.35 10.25
CA LYS A 241 20.73 -3.45 9.08
C LYS A 241 21.29 -4.06 7.79
N ASP A 242 22.16 -5.04 7.92
CA ASP A 242 22.87 -5.69 6.80
C ASP A 242 22.29 -7.08 6.45
N PHE A 243 21.09 -7.38 6.93
CA PHE A 243 20.37 -8.62 6.63
C PHE A 243 19.74 -8.60 5.24
#